data_22c9a9bdc09ae3d476070ca4f36847c9
#
_entry.id   22c9a9bdc09ae3d476070ca4f36847c9
#
_cell.length_a   1.000
_cell.length_b   1.000
_cell.length_c   1.000
_cell.angle_alpha   90.00
_cell.angle_beta   90.00
_cell.angle_gamma   90.00
#
_symmetry.space_group_name_H-M   'P 1'
#
loop_
_entity.id
_entity.type
_entity.pdbx_description
1 polymer ?
#
loop_
_entity_poly.entity_id
_entity_poly.type
_entity_poly.pdbx_seq_one_letter_code
_entity_poly.pdbx_strand_id
1 'polypeptide(L)'
;MTTEVRASAPLRISFVGGGTDFPHYFERHGGAVLSATIDHAAHVRIVPRTDRQVRIRSLDLGHLVEYRLERRPVYDGVMDLPKAAIERLGVPTGVDVDIASDAPPGSGLGGSSALVTACVGALAMLVDTVMTRTEVAEVSYAIEREDLGIAGGWQDQYAAAFGGFNLFEFGAEGVAVHPLHLSADAIAELRSHLMLCYTGNVRTDLGLIDAQVRMFHDGREETIVGMKQLQAMAIEMRHEIEAGRVERLGPMLREAFESKKLMNPQIAEGTTIEHLLSVARAEGASGGKICGAGGGGYLLLACAPQRQRCVRGALERLGAQFAEFAFRTQGVEARSGDRVWRPAGDRVWRPAGDRVWRPA
;
A
#
# COMPACT_ATOMS: atom_id res chain seq x y z
N MET A 1 35.06 -7.03 4.99
CA MET A 1 34.05 -6.64 6.02
C MET A 1 32.69 -6.86 5.39
N THR A 2 31.87 -7.73 5.96
CA THR A 2 30.50 -7.99 5.48
C THR A 2 29.66 -6.75 5.78
N THR A 3 29.30 -5.99 4.75
CA THR A 3 28.62 -4.70 4.93
C THR A 3 27.12 -4.95 5.05
N GLU A 4 26.58 -4.66 6.22
CA GLU A 4 25.14 -4.72 6.49
C GLU A 4 24.37 -3.75 5.57
N VAL A 5 23.22 -4.20 5.07
CA VAL A 5 22.26 -3.38 4.32
C VAL A 5 20.99 -3.23 5.14
N ARG A 6 20.49 -2.01 5.26
CA ARG A 6 19.18 -1.70 5.85
C ARG A 6 18.31 -0.99 4.82
N ALA A 7 17.07 -1.44 4.66
CA ALA A 7 16.11 -0.81 3.77
C ALA A 7 14.80 -0.52 4.52
N SER A 8 14.09 0.50 4.03
CA SER A 8 12.73 0.78 4.45
C SER A 8 11.87 1.21 3.26
N ALA A 9 10.62 0.75 3.24
CA ALA A 9 9.62 1.21 2.29
C ALA A 9 8.37 1.66 3.05
N PRO A 10 7.79 2.84 2.71
CA PRO A 10 6.68 3.41 3.44
C PRO A 10 5.38 2.62 3.24
N LEU A 11 4.55 2.61 4.27
CA LEU A 11 3.16 2.23 4.17
C LEU A 11 2.37 3.38 3.52
N ARG A 12 1.12 3.10 3.08
CA ARG A 12 0.30 4.08 2.39
C ARG A 12 -1.12 4.16 2.93
N ILE A 13 -1.70 5.32 2.86
CA ILE A 13 -3.14 5.57 2.96
C ILE A 13 -3.68 5.66 1.53
N SER A 14 -4.63 4.78 1.17
CA SER A 14 -5.38 4.87 -0.09
C SER A 14 -6.65 5.68 0.15
N PHE A 15 -6.69 6.90 -0.39
CA PHE A 15 -7.85 7.79 -0.23
C PHE A 15 -9.05 7.25 -0.99
N VAL A 16 -8.89 6.93 -2.26
CA VAL A 16 -9.97 6.46 -3.14
C VAL A 16 -9.40 5.74 -4.36
N GLY A 17 -10.24 4.96 -5.06
CA GLY A 17 -9.87 4.26 -6.29
C GLY A 17 -9.45 2.81 -6.10
N GLY A 18 -9.09 2.39 -4.87
CA GLY A 18 -8.66 1.01 -4.63
C GLY A 18 -9.70 -0.02 -5.05
N GLY A 19 -9.23 -1.03 -5.79
CA GLY A 19 -10.05 -2.02 -6.48
C GLY A 19 -10.10 -1.81 -8.00
N THR A 20 -9.77 -0.59 -8.50
CA THR A 20 -9.67 -0.32 -9.93
C THR A 20 -8.26 -0.56 -10.48
N ASP A 21 -7.32 -0.90 -9.61
CA ASP A 21 -5.92 -1.20 -9.86
C ASP A 21 -5.64 -2.69 -10.17
N PHE A 22 -6.69 -3.47 -10.46
CA PHE A 22 -6.57 -4.88 -10.82
C PHE A 22 -6.53 -5.05 -12.35
N PRO A 23 -5.63 -5.89 -12.92
CA PRO A 23 -5.48 -6.07 -14.35
C PRO A 23 -6.79 -6.37 -15.09
N HIS A 24 -7.58 -7.31 -14.59
CA HIS A 24 -8.85 -7.69 -15.20
C HIS A 24 -9.88 -6.55 -15.33
N TYR A 25 -9.74 -5.48 -14.52
CA TYR A 25 -10.57 -4.29 -14.63
C TYR A 25 -9.90 -3.21 -15.50
N PHE A 26 -8.67 -2.82 -15.15
CA PHE A 26 -8.06 -1.64 -15.78
C PHE A 26 -7.67 -1.85 -17.24
N GLU A 27 -7.40 -3.08 -17.67
CA GLU A 27 -7.14 -3.39 -19.09
C GLU A 27 -8.33 -3.06 -20.00
N ARG A 28 -9.54 -3.08 -19.46
CA ARG A 28 -10.79 -2.81 -20.18
C ARG A 28 -11.37 -1.43 -19.95
N HIS A 29 -11.20 -0.90 -18.74
CA HIS A 29 -11.90 0.31 -18.28
C HIS A 29 -10.97 1.43 -17.86
N GLY A 30 -9.67 1.16 -17.83
CA GLY A 30 -8.72 1.99 -17.09
C GLY A 30 -8.93 1.86 -15.59
N GLY A 31 -7.98 2.36 -14.81
CA GLY A 31 -8.07 2.41 -13.36
C GLY A 31 -7.44 3.68 -12.83
N ALA A 32 -7.85 4.15 -11.66
CA ALA A 32 -7.23 5.29 -11.01
C ALA A 32 -7.27 5.15 -9.49
N VAL A 33 -6.14 5.37 -8.83
CA VAL A 33 -6.03 5.33 -7.37
C VAL A 33 -5.27 6.55 -6.87
N LEU A 34 -5.87 7.24 -5.91
CA LEU A 34 -5.22 8.34 -5.19
C LEU A 34 -4.74 7.84 -3.83
N SER A 35 -3.45 7.96 -3.56
CA SER A 35 -2.86 7.57 -2.29
C SER A 35 -1.72 8.47 -1.85
N ALA A 36 -1.40 8.41 -0.56
CA ALA A 36 -0.21 9.05 0.00
C ALA A 36 0.52 8.10 0.95
N THR A 37 1.84 8.18 0.96
CA THR A 37 2.66 7.42 1.89
C THR A 37 2.81 8.13 3.23
N ILE A 38 2.98 7.35 4.29
CA ILE A 38 3.11 7.81 5.67
C ILE A 38 4.47 7.40 6.25
N ASP A 39 4.80 7.94 7.41
CA ASP A 39 6.04 7.68 8.14
C ASP A 39 6.14 6.28 8.75
N HIS A 40 5.03 5.53 8.79
CA HIS A 40 5.06 4.09 9.08
C HIS A 40 5.64 3.35 7.89
N ALA A 41 6.48 2.34 8.15
CA ALA A 41 7.22 1.63 7.12
C ALA A 41 7.35 0.13 7.42
N ALA A 42 7.68 -0.63 6.39
CA ALA A 42 8.30 -1.94 6.52
C ALA A 42 9.82 -1.79 6.48
N HIS A 43 10.50 -2.58 7.30
CA HIS A 43 11.93 -2.52 7.51
C HIS A 43 12.57 -3.85 7.21
N VAL A 44 13.70 -3.82 6.52
CA VAL A 44 14.50 -5.00 6.18
C VAL A 44 15.97 -4.72 6.51
N ARG A 45 16.61 -5.67 7.18
CA ARG A 45 18.03 -5.69 7.43
C ARG A 45 18.63 -6.96 6.85
N ILE A 46 19.67 -6.85 6.03
CA ILE A 46 20.38 -7.98 5.44
C ILE A 46 21.85 -7.94 5.86
N VAL A 47 22.35 -9.06 6.36
CA VAL A 47 23.77 -9.27 6.64
C VAL A 47 24.25 -10.43 5.79
N PRO A 48 25.20 -10.20 4.85
CA PRO A 48 25.82 -11.28 4.08
C PRO A 48 26.58 -12.25 4.99
N ARG A 49 26.51 -13.54 4.65
CA ARG A 49 27.21 -14.63 5.34
C ARG A 49 28.36 -15.14 4.49
N THR A 50 29.25 -15.89 5.10
CA THR A 50 30.35 -16.57 4.40
C THR A 50 29.99 -17.96 3.91
N ASP A 51 28.84 -18.50 4.34
CA ASP A 51 28.28 -19.78 3.93
C ASP A 51 27.12 -19.63 2.93
N ARG A 52 26.38 -20.70 2.67
CA ARG A 52 25.22 -20.73 1.77
C ARG A 52 23.88 -20.80 2.52
N GLN A 53 23.89 -20.50 3.82
CA GLN A 53 22.69 -20.52 4.66
C GLN A 53 21.89 -19.22 4.49
N VAL A 54 20.59 -19.34 4.32
CA VAL A 54 19.62 -18.23 4.43
C VAL A 54 18.89 -18.37 5.75
N ARG A 55 18.85 -17.30 6.54
CA ARG A 55 18.07 -17.20 7.77
C ARG A 55 17.21 -15.97 7.69
N ILE A 56 15.88 -16.11 7.84
CA ILE A 56 14.93 -15.02 7.80
C ILE A 56 14.19 -14.97 9.14
N ARG A 57 14.19 -13.81 9.79
CA ARG A 57 13.56 -13.60 11.09
C ARG A 57 12.61 -12.41 11.04
N SER A 58 11.35 -12.60 11.46
CA SER A 58 10.42 -11.52 11.76
C SER A 58 10.59 -11.10 13.22
N LEU A 59 10.91 -9.83 13.42
CA LEU A 59 11.13 -9.28 14.76
C LEU A 59 9.81 -8.98 15.48
N ASP A 60 8.75 -8.72 14.74
CA ASP A 60 7.40 -8.40 15.21
C ASP A 60 6.53 -9.66 15.42
N LEU A 61 6.67 -10.69 14.59
CA LEU A 61 5.89 -11.93 14.66
C LEU A 61 6.61 -13.09 15.35
N GLY A 62 7.91 -12.96 15.62
CA GLY A 62 8.73 -14.00 16.25
C GLY A 62 8.98 -15.23 15.39
N HIS A 63 8.71 -15.17 14.08
CA HIS A 63 8.98 -16.30 13.17
C HIS A 63 10.46 -16.36 12.78
N LEU A 64 10.96 -17.57 12.59
CA LEU A 64 12.31 -17.86 12.08
C LEU A 64 12.23 -18.97 11.02
N VAL A 65 12.84 -18.74 9.88
CA VAL A 65 12.97 -19.70 8.80
C VAL A 65 14.43 -19.82 8.39
N GLU A 66 14.92 -21.04 8.17
CA GLU A 66 16.27 -21.31 7.71
C GLU A 66 16.25 -22.31 6.54
N TYR A 67 17.04 -22.04 5.51
CA TYR A 67 17.25 -22.94 4.37
C TYR A 67 18.61 -22.67 3.71
N ARG A 68 19.02 -23.56 2.78
CA ARG A 68 20.23 -23.40 2.00
C ARG A 68 19.92 -22.88 0.61
N LEU A 69 20.73 -21.99 0.07
CA LEU A 69 20.55 -21.39 -1.28
C LEU A 69 20.50 -22.42 -2.42
N GLU A 70 21.12 -23.60 -2.23
CA GLU A 70 21.08 -24.68 -3.21
C GLU A 70 19.71 -25.38 -3.29
N ARG A 71 18.81 -25.09 -2.35
CA ARG A 71 17.46 -25.64 -2.31
C ARG A 71 16.45 -24.55 -2.59
N ARG A 72 15.50 -24.86 -3.46
CA ARG A 72 14.37 -23.95 -3.67
C ARG A 72 13.59 -23.79 -2.36
N PRO A 73 13.25 -22.55 -1.93
CA PRO A 73 12.47 -22.36 -0.73
C PRO A 73 11.07 -22.97 -0.87
N VAL A 74 10.52 -23.46 0.24
CA VAL A 74 9.14 -23.93 0.29
C VAL A 74 8.26 -22.73 0.62
N TYR A 75 7.24 -22.48 -0.19
CA TYR A 75 6.22 -21.47 0.05
C TYR A 75 5.06 -22.13 0.80
N ASP A 76 5.01 -21.88 2.11
CA ASP A 76 4.10 -22.49 3.07
C ASP A 76 3.27 -21.47 3.86
N GLY A 77 3.28 -20.21 3.41
CA GLY A 77 2.64 -19.07 4.08
C GLY A 77 3.51 -18.40 5.15
N VAL A 78 4.69 -18.98 5.47
CA VAL A 78 5.59 -18.42 6.49
C VAL A 78 6.79 -17.77 5.82
N MET A 79 6.92 -16.44 5.93
CA MET A 79 8.03 -15.67 5.34
C MET A 79 8.19 -15.82 3.83
N ASP A 80 7.11 -16.09 3.09
CA ASP A 80 7.18 -16.35 1.66
C ASP A 80 7.62 -15.13 0.85
N LEU A 81 7.21 -13.90 1.27
CA LEU A 81 7.61 -12.66 0.60
C LEU A 81 9.14 -12.47 0.53
N PRO A 82 9.88 -12.50 1.66
CA PRO A 82 11.34 -12.40 1.61
C PRO A 82 12.01 -13.63 0.97
N LYS A 83 11.45 -14.84 1.08
CA LYS A 83 11.96 -16.03 0.37
C LYS A 83 11.90 -15.82 -1.14
N ALA A 84 10.75 -15.38 -1.66
CA ALA A 84 10.54 -15.14 -3.08
C ALA A 84 11.38 -13.96 -3.60
N ALA A 85 11.55 -12.89 -2.81
CA ALA A 85 12.43 -11.78 -3.17
C ALA A 85 13.89 -12.25 -3.31
N ILE A 86 14.39 -13.09 -2.40
CA ILE A 86 15.74 -13.69 -2.48
C ILE A 86 15.86 -14.60 -3.70
N GLU A 87 14.85 -15.40 -4.01
CA GLU A 87 14.86 -16.28 -5.20
C GLU A 87 14.86 -15.48 -6.50
N ARG A 88 14.03 -14.45 -6.60
CA ARG A 88 13.88 -13.64 -7.83
C ARG A 88 15.10 -12.76 -8.14
N LEU A 89 15.66 -12.08 -7.12
CA LEU A 89 16.81 -11.20 -7.35
C LEU A 89 18.15 -11.96 -7.29
N GLY A 90 18.17 -13.11 -6.62
CA GLY A 90 19.38 -13.86 -6.39
C GLY A 90 20.31 -13.21 -5.37
N VAL A 91 21.09 -14.00 -4.68
CA VAL A 91 22.18 -13.54 -3.80
C VAL A 91 23.41 -14.42 -3.99
N PRO A 92 24.64 -13.85 -3.99
CA PRO A 92 25.85 -14.59 -4.26
C PRO A 92 26.28 -15.53 -3.11
N THR A 93 25.86 -15.19 -1.88
CA THR A 93 26.19 -15.90 -0.63
C THR A 93 24.96 -16.06 0.23
N GLY A 94 25.04 -16.83 1.33
CA GLY A 94 24.01 -16.85 2.34
C GLY A 94 23.78 -15.47 2.96
N VAL A 95 22.61 -15.30 3.56
CA VAL A 95 22.21 -14.04 4.18
C VAL A 95 21.43 -14.28 5.47
N ASP A 96 21.65 -13.43 6.47
CA ASP A 96 20.74 -13.24 7.59
C ASP A 96 19.83 -12.05 7.26
N VAL A 97 18.52 -12.24 7.29
CA VAL A 97 17.51 -11.25 6.97
C VAL A 97 16.61 -11.04 8.18
N ASP A 98 16.57 -9.83 8.72
CA ASP A 98 15.60 -9.41 9.73
C ASP A 98 14.54 -8.52 9.07
N ILE A 99 13.28 -8.78 9.36
CA ILE A 99 12.15 -7.98 8.87
C ILE A 99 11.29 -7.49 10.05
N ALA A 100 10.68 -6.32 9.89
CA ALA A 100 9.71 -5.74 10.82
C ALA A 100 8.74 -4.80 10.08
N SER A 101 7.59 -4.53 10.67
CA SER A 101 6.63 -3.55 10.17
C SER A 101 6.08 -2.68 11.31
N ASP A 102 5.92 -1.38 11.05
CA ASP A 102 5.32 -0.44 12.02
C ASP A 102 3.79 -0.59 12.14
N ALA A 103 3.17 -1.38 11.28
CA ALA A 103 1.75 -1.70 11.37
C ALA A 103 1.52 -3.22 11.31
N PRO A 104 0.51 -3.73 12.04
CA PRO A 104 0.24 -5.15 12.05
C PRO A 104 -0.18 -5.69 10.68
N PRO A 105 0.04 -6.98 10.39
CA PRO A 105 -0.51 -7.63 9.21
C PRO A 105 -2.02 -7.43 9.12
N GLY A 106 -2.54 -7.26 7.91
CA GLY A 106 -3.99 -7.01 7.71
C GLY A 106 -4.46 -5.60 8.08
N SER A 107 -3.54 -4.67 8.38
CA SER A 107 -3.85 -3.27 8.72
C SER A 107 -4.59 -2.49 7.62
N GLY A 108 -4.51 -2.94 6.37
CA GLY A 108 -5.06 -2.21 5.21
C GLY A 108 -4.18 -1.06 4.71
N LEU A 109 -2.95 -0.93 5.24
CA LEU A 109 -2.01 0.14 4.90
C LEU A 109 -0.92 -0.28 3.87
N GLY A 110 -1.09 -1.40 3.17
CA GLY A 110 -0.14 -1.87 2.16
C GLY A 110 1.13 -2.51 2.73
N GLY A 111 1.08 -3.01 3.99
CA GLY A 111 2.26 -3.52 4.70
C GLY A 111 2.97 -4.68 4.00
N SER A 112 2.24 -5.62 3.38
CA SER A 112 2.82 -6.74 2.61
C SER A 112 3.65 -6.23 1.44
N SER A 113 3.06 -5.36 0.62
CA SER A 113 3.73 -4.79 -0.56
C SER A 113 4.88 -3.84 -0.18
N ALA A 114 4.76 -3.10 0.93
CA ALA A 114 5.86 -2.32 1.47
C ALA A 114 7.02 -3.23 1.92
N LEU A 115 6.72 -4.39 2.55
CA LEU A 115 7.75 -5.34 2.96
C LEU A 115 8.50 -5.91 1.75
N VAL A 116 7.78 -6.39 0.73
CA VAL A 116 8.45 -6.92 -0.47
C VAL A 116 9.24 -5.84 -1.20
N THR A 117 8.72 -4.61 -1.26
CA THR A 117 9.43 -3.47 -1.86
C THR A 117 10.70 -3.12 -1.07
N ALA A 118 10.68 -3.19 0.26
CA ALA A 118 11.87 -3.03 1.09
C ALA A 118 12.88 -4.17 0.88
N CYS A 119 12.41 -5.43 0.71
CA CYS A 119 13.28 -6.55 0.35
C CYS A 119 13.96 -6.33 -1.00
N VAL A 120 13.21 -5.89 -2.03
CA VAL A 120 13.75 -5.56 -3.35
C VAL A 120 14.82 -4.49 -3.25
N GLY A 121 14.57 -3.38 -2.53
CA GLY A 121 15.54 -2.32 -2.32
C GLY A 121 16.81 -2.78 -1.58
N ALA A 122 16.66 -3.60 -0.53
CA ALA A 122 17.79 -4.14 0.21
C ALA A 122 18.64 -5.10 -0.65
N LEU A 123 18.00 -5.97 -1.40
CA LEU A 123 18.66 -6.93 -2.27
C LEU A 123 19.32 -6.24 -3.47
N ALA A 124 18.65 -5.28 -4.10
CA ALA A 124 19.23 -4.48 -5.19
C ALA A 124 20.52 -3.78 -4.75
N MET A 125 20.51 -3.17 -3.55
CA MET A 125 21.72 -2.60 -2.97
C MET A 125 22.80 -3.63 -2.68
N LEU A 126 22.42 -4.83 -2.19
CA LEU A 126 23.36 -5.90 -1.86
C LEU A 126 24.08 -6.42 -3.10
N VAL A 127 23.35 -6.57 -4.22
CA VAL A 127 23.90 -7.07 -5.49
C VAL A 127 24.33 -5.95 -6.45
N ASP A 128 24.37 -4.71 -5.96
CA ASP A 128 24.81 -3.49 -6.69
C ASP A 128 24.02 -3.24 -8.00
N THR A 129 22.70 -3.49 -7.95
CA THR A 129 21.81 -3.30 -9.10
C THR A 129 21.11 -1.94 -9.04
N VAL A 130 21.11 -1.22 -10.17
CA VAL A 130 20.35 0.02 -10.36
C VAL A 130 18.98 -0.34 -10.91
N MET A 131 17.94 0.19 -10.28
CA MET A 131 16.54 0.03 -10.72
C MET A 131 15.84 1.37 -10.68
N THR A 132 14.91 1.59 -11.60
CA THR A 132 13.95 2.71 -11.55
C THR A 132 12.87 2.43 -10.52
N ARG A 133 12.07 3.44 -10.14
CA ARG A 133 10.92 3.24 -9.23
C ARG A 133 9.89 2.29 -9.85
N THR A 134 9.65 2.42 -11.14
CA THR A 134 8.74 1.53 -11.90
C THR A 134 9.24 0.10 -11.84
N GLU A 135 10.51 -0.17 -12.15
CA GLU A 135 11.08 -1.53 -12.06
C GLU A 135 10.99 -2.13 -10.65
N VAL A 136 11.23 -1.32 -9.61
CA VAL A 136 11.05 -1.77 -8.23
C VAL A 136 9.61 -2.17 -7.95
N ALA A 137 8.64 -1.35 -8.38
CA ALA A 137 7.21 -1.63 -8.20
C ALA A 137 6.80 -2.89 -8.97
N GLU A 138 7.22 -3.03 -10.22
CA GLU A 138 6.91 -4.18 -11.08
C GLU A 138 7.52 -5.48 -10.55
N VAL A 139 8.78 -5.46 -10.12
CA VAL A 139 9.43 -6.62 -9.49
C VAL A 139 8.72 -7.00 -8.19
N SER A 140 8.36 -6.01 -7.36
CA SER A 140 7.61 -6.25 -6.13
C SER A 140 6.23 -6.85 -6.42
N TYR A 141 5.54 -6.37 -7.45
CA TYR A 141 4.26 -6.92 -7.90
C TYR A 141 4.43 -8.37 -8.38
N ALA A 142 5.42 -8.64 -9.23
CA ALA A 142 5.68 -9.97 -9.76
C ALA A 142 5.96 -10.99 -8.63
N ILE A 143 6.73 -10.60 -7.60
CA ILE A 143 6.97 -11.45 -6.41
C ILE A 143 5.65 -11.82 -5.73
N GLU A 144 4.76 -10.85 -5.48
CA GLU A 144 3.50 -11.12 -4.78
C GLU A 144 2.49 -11.88 -5.65
N ARG A 145 2.35 -11.52 -6.93
CA ARG A 145 1.23 -11.98 -7.78
C ARG A 145 1.59 -13.18 -8.66
N GLU A 146 2.80 -13.18 -9.22
CA GLU A 146 3.23 -14.24 -10.13
C GLU A 146 3.92 -15.38 -9.39
N ASP A 147 4.90 -15.06 -8.51
CA ASP A 147 5.67 -16.09 -7.82
C ASP A 147 4.88 -16.75 -6.69
N LEU A 148 4.09 -15.96 -5.94
CA LEU A 148 3.36 -16.42 -4.75
C LEU A 148 1.84 -16.56 -4.97
N GLY A 149 1.29 -16.05 -6.07
CA GLY A 149 -0.14 -16.14 -6.38
C GLY A 149 -1.04 -15.38 -5.40
N ILE A 150 -0.52 -14.40 -4.67
CA ILE A 150 -1.30 -13.61 -3.71
C ILE A 150 -2.21 -12.65 -4.49
N ALA A 151 -3.52 -12.71 -4.28
CA ALA A 151 -4.46 -11.83 -4.96
C ALA A 151 -4.28 -10.35 -4.55
N GLY A 152 -4.32 -9.44 -5.52
CA GLY A 152 -4.22 -7.99 -5.26
C GLY A 152 -3.98 -7.16 -6.52
N GLY A 153 -4.08 -5.84 -6.37
CA GLY A 153 -3.81 -4.87 -7.41
C GLY A 153 -2.37 -4.35 -7.38
N TRP A 154 -2.13 -3.28 -8.13
CA TRP A 154 -0.82 -2.68 -8.37
C TRP A 154 -0.50 -1.49 -7.46
N GLN A 155 -1.51 -0.88 -6.80
CA GLN A 155 -1.35 0.40 -6.10
C GLN A 155 -0.29 0.39 -5.01
N ASP A 156 -0.16 -0.72 -4.27
CA ASP A 156 0.59 -0.78 -3.03
C ASP A 156 2.10 -0.79 -3.28
N GLN A 157 2.54 -1.56 -4.28
CA GLN A 157 3.94 -1.63 -4.71
C GLN A 157 4.38 -0.29 -5.30
N TYR A 158 3.52 0.34 -6.14
CA TYR A 158 3.80 1.66 -6.70
C TYR A 158 3.87 2.73 -5.60
N ALA A 159 2.93 2.75 -4.65
CA ALA A 159 2.99 3.69 -3.54
C ALA A 159 4.27 3.52 -2.71
N ALA A 160 4.67 2.29 -2.38
CA ALA A 160 5.87 2.00 -1.60
C ALA A 160 7.17 2.37 -2.35
N ALA A 161 7.22 2.15 -3.68
CA ALA A 161 8.37 2.47 -4.50
C ALA A 161 8.53 3.98 -4.73
N PHE A 162 7.43 4.69 -5.02
CA PHE A 162 7.46 6.11 -5.38
C PHE A 162 7.49 7.04 -4.17
N GLY A 163 6.70 6.74 -3.13
CA GLY A 163 6.52 7.65 -1.99
C GLY A 163 5.73 8.90 -2.35
N GLY A 164 5.33 9.68 -1.35
CA GLY A 164 4.61 10.95 -1.53
C GLY A 164 3.13 10.77 -1.85
N PHE A 165 2.54 11.83 -2.39
CA PHE A 165 1.16 11.86 -2.86
C PHE A 165 1.12 11.59 -4.35
N ASN A 166 0.37 10.59 -4.78
CA ASN A 166 0.29 10.24 -6.20
C ASN A 166 -1.14 9.85 -6.58
N LEU A 167 -1.56 10.31 -7.76
CA LEU A 167 -2.58 9.64 -8.54
C LEU A 167 -1.89 8.62 -9.45
N PHE A 168 -2.22 7.37 -9.30
CA PHE A 168 -1.81 6.29 -10.20
C PHE A 168 -2.95 6.02 -11.18
N GLU A 169 -2.67 6.10 -12.48
CA GLU A 169 -3.58 5.69 -13.53
C GLU A 169 -3.08 4.40 -14.16
N PHE A 170 -3.94 3.41 -14.23
CA PHE A 170 -3.65 2.07 -14.71
C PHE A 170 -4.34 1.84 -16.05
N GLY A 171 -3.63 1.23 -16.98
CA GLY A 171 -4.16 0.90 -18.30
C GLY A 171 -3.39 -0.25 -18.95
N ALA A 172 -3.83 -0.68 -20.13
CA ALA A 172 -3.19 -1.76 -20.88
C ALA A 172 -1.72 -1.47 -21.24
N GLU A 173 -1.35 -0.18 -21.33
CA GLU A 173 0.02 0.26 -21.65
C GLU A 173 0.93 0.38 -20.39
N GLY A 174 0.40 0.08 -19.19
CA GLY A 174 1.13 0.18 -17.92
C GLY A 174 0.53 1.18 -16.96
N VAL A 175 1.38 1.74 -16.08
CA VAL A 175 0.97 2.65 -15.00
C VAL A 175 1.56 4.03 -15.22
N ALA A 176 0.69 5.03 -15.31
CA ALA A 176 1.09 6.43 -15.26
C ALA A 176 1.05 6.95 -13.82
N VAL A 177 2.14 7.58 -13.39
CA VAL A 177 2.26 8.12 -12.03
C VAL A 177 2.22 9.65 -12.12
N HIS A 178 1.25 10.24 -11.43
CA HIS A 178 1.06 11.69 -11.37
C HIS A 178 1.28 12.19 -9.94
N PRO A 179 2.50 12.66 -9.60
CA PRO A 179 2.77 13.22 -8.28
C PRO A 179 1.96 14.49 -8.03
N LEU A 180 1.40 14.62 -6.84
CA LEU A 180 0.79 15.86 -6.37
C LEU A 180 1.87 16.69 -5.66
N HIS A 181 2.13 17.89 -6.16
CA HIS A 181 3.11 18.81 -5.60
C HIS A 181 2.43 19.76 -4.60
N LEU A 182 2.25 19.30 -3.37
CA LEU A 182 1.63 20.07 -2.30
C LEU A 182 2.69 20.86 -1.54
N SER A 183 2.34 22.09 -1.12
CA SER A 183 3.16 22.87 -0.19
C SER A 183 3.18 22.21 1.20
N ALA A 184 4.19 22.55 2.01
CA ALA A 184 4.27 22.08 3.40
C ALA A 184 3.03 22.46 4.21
N ASP A 185 2.48 23.66 3.99
CA ASP A 185 1.28 24.15 4.66
C ASP A 185 0.05 23.35 4.23
N ALA A 186 -0.11 23.05 2.94
CA ALA A 186 -1.20 22.22 2.43
C ALA A 186 -1.13 20.78 3.00
N ILE A 187 0.07 20.21 3.11
CA ILE A 187 0.28 18.89 3.74
C ILE A 187 -0.08 18.95 5.23
N ALA A 188 0.33 20.00 5.94
CA ALA A 188 0.03 20.17 7.36
C ALA A 188 -1.48 20.35 7.59
N GLU A 189 -2.15 21.15 6.76
CA GLU A 189 -3.59 21.34 6.81
C GLU A 189 -4.33 20.03 6.55
N LEU A 190 -4.00 19.33 5.47
CA LEU A 190 -4.55 18.01 5.16
C LEU A 190 -4.36 17.03 6.31
N ARG A 191 -3.14 16.96 6.86
CA ARG A 191 -2.82 16.06 7.99
C ARG A 191 -3.63 16.41 9.23
N SER A 192 -3.82 17.70 9.51
CA SER A 192 -4.57 18.17 10.68
C SER A 192 -6.04 17.75 10.69
N HIS A 193 -6.63 17.49 9.52
CA HIS A 193 -8.03 17.10 9.34
C HIS A 193 -8.22 15.57 9.23
N LEU A 194 -7.17 14.78 9.29
CA LEU A 194 -7.24 13.32 9.15
C LEU A 194 -6.89 12.61 10.44
N MET A 195 -7.61 11.52 10.71
CA MET A 195 -7.36 10.61 11.81
C MET A 195 -7.25 9.18 11.29
N LEU A 196 -6.28 8.43 11.79
CA LEU A 196 -6.08 7.02 11.46
C LEU A 196 -6.49 6.18 12.66
N CYS A 197 -7.57 5.42 12.52
CA CYS A 197 -8.23 4.70 13.60
C CYS A 197 -8.19 3.19 13.34
N TYR A 198 -7.48 2.43 14.18
CA TYR A 198 -7.47 0.98 14.13
C TYR A 198 -8.74 0.41 14.76
N THR A 199 -9.42 -0.48 14.07
CA THR A 199 -10.74 -1.01 14.49
C THR A 199 -10.67 -2.03 15.63
N GLY A 200 -9.46 -2.42 16.07
CA GLY A 200 -9.26 -3.49 17.06
C GLY A 200 -9.32 -4.91 16.49
N ASN A 201 -9.75 -5.07 15.25
CA ASN A 201 -9.84 -6.35 14.57
C ASN A 201 -8.75 -6.44 13.48
N VAL A 202 -7.94 -7.49 13.54
CA VAL A 202 -7.08 -7.88 12.42
C VAL A 202 -8.00 -8.46 11.34
N ARG A 203 -7.81 -8.01 10.10
CA ARG A 203 -8.40 -8.67 8.96
C ARG A 203 -7.88 -10.12 8.91
N THR A 204 -8.73 -11.08 9.23
CA THR A 204 -8.54 -12.45 8.77
C THR A 204 -8.82 -12.47 7.27
N ASP A 205 -8.04 -13.23 6.51
CA ASP A 205 -8.26 -13.34 5.06
C ASP A 205 -9.70 -13.82 4.81
N LEU A 206 -10.53 -12.89 4.37
CA LEU A 206 -11.97 -13.15 4.12
C LEU A 206 -12.22 -13.46 2.64
N GLY A 207 -11.17 -13.62 1.83
CA GLY A 207 -11.32 -13.78 0.38
C GLY A 207 -12.04 -12.60 -0.30
N LEU A 208 -12.01 -11.40 0.32
CA LEU A 208 -12.74 -10.23 -0.19
C LEU A 208 -12.26 -9.80 -1.57
N ILE A 209 -10.95 -9.94 -1.81
CA ILE A 209 -10.35 -9.62 -3.11
C ILE A 209 -10.83 -10.63 -4.16
N ASP A 210 -10.77 -11.92 -3.85
CA ASP A 210 -11.25 -12.98 -4.75
C ASP A 210 -12.74 -12.85 -5.02
N ALA A 211 -13.54 -12.50 -4.00
CA ALA A 211 -14.97 -12.24 -4.16
C ALA A 211 -15.23 -11.07 -5.11
N GLN A 212 -14.48 -9.96 -4.98
CA GLN A 212 -14.57 -8.82 -5.88
C GLN A 212 -14.22 -9.22 -7.33
N VAL A 213 -13.14 -9.98 -7.51
CA VAL A 213 -12.70 -10.47 -8.82
C VAL A 213 -13.78 -11.34 -9.46
N ARG A 214 -14.35 -12.29 -8.71
CA ARG A 214 -15.47 -13.12 -9.18
C ARG A 214 -16.69 -12.29 -9.56
N MET A 215 -17.14 -11.36 -8.71
CA MET A 215 -18.29 -10.49 -8.98
C MET A 215 -18.10 -9.66 -10.25
N PHE A 216 -16.87 -9.19 -10.52
CA PHE A 216 -16.55 -8.49 -11.73
C PHE A 216 -16.61 -9.41 -12.97
N HIS A 217 -16.02 -10.61 -12.91
CA HIS A 217 -16.05 -11.58 -13.99
C HIS A 217 -17.47 -12.09 -14.30
N ASP A 218 -18.31 -12.19 -13.28
CA ASP A 218 -19.73 -12.55 -13.42
C ASP A 218 -20.57 -11.40 -14.04
N GLY A 219 -19.94 -10.24 -14.31
CA GLY A 219 -20.59 -9.08 -14.91
C GLY A 219 -21.60 -8.39 -13.99
N ARG A 220 -21.44 -8.50 -12.66
CA ARG A 220 -22.34 -7.89 -11.70
C ARG A 220 -22.34 -6.37 -11.86
N GLU A 221 -23.50 -5.82 -12.23
CA GLU A 221 -23.65 -4.41 -12.61
C GLU A 221 -23.25 -3.47 -11.46
N GLU A 222 -23.67 -3.74 -10.22
CA GLU A 222 -23.34 -2.91 -9.05
C GLU A 222 -21.83 -2.88 -8.80
N THR A 223 -21.13 -4.01 -9.01
CA THR A 223 -19.67 -4.08 -8.88
C THR A 223 -18.98 -3.14 -9.89
N ILE A 224 -19.41 -3.21 -11.15
CA ILE A 224 -18.86 -2.38 -12.24
C ILE A 224 -19.17 -0.89 -11.99
N VAL A 225 -20.38 -0.56 -11.57
CA VAL A 225 -20.79 0.82 -11.21
C VAL A 225 -19.93 1.34 -10.05
N GLY A 226 -19.79 0.57 -8.97
CA GLY A 226 -18.97 0.95 -7.82
C GLY A 226 -17.51 1.20 -8.20
N MET A 227 -16.92 0.35 -9.06
CA MET A 227 -15.55 0.54 -9.56
C MET A 227 -15.41 1.82 -10.40
N LYS A 228 -16.35 2.09 -11.33
CA LYS A 228 -16.34 3.32 -12.14
C LYS A 228 -16.48 4.58 -11.28
N GLN A 229 -17.32 4.55 -10.25
CA GLN A 229 -17.48 5.67 -9.31
C GLN A 229 -16.18 5.91 -8.53
N LEU A 230 -15.53 4.85 -8.03
CA LEU A 230 -14.26 4.95 -7.31
C LEU A 230 -13.15 5.52 -8.20
N GLN A 231 -13.09 5.12 -9.47
CA GLN A 231 -12.14 5.65 -10.45
C GLN A 231 -12.35 7.16 -10.71
N ALA A 232 -13.58 7.58 -10.97
CA ALA A 232 -13.90 8.99 -11.19
C ALA A 232 -13.58 9.86 -9.97
N MET A 233 -13.95 9.37 -8.77
CA MET A 233 -13.64 10.07 -7.52
C MET A 233 -12.13 10.19 -7.23
N ALA A 234 -11.29 9.30 -7.75
CA ALA A 234 -9.84 9.43 -7.57
C ALA A 234 -9.30 10.69 -8.27
N ILE A 235 -9.81 10.95 -9.47
CA ILE A 235 -9.46 12.14 -10.26
C ILE A 235 -10.04 13.41 -9.60
N GLU A 236 -11.31 13.36 -9.17
CA GLU A 236 -11.95 14.50 -8.50
C GLU A 236 -11.24 14.84 -7.19
N MET A 237 -10.98 13.86 -6.33
CA MET A 237 -10.35 14.09 -5.02
C MET A 237 -8.91 14.63 -5.17
N ARG A 238 -8.18 14.25 -6.21
CA ARG A 238 -6.91 14.87 -6.55
C ARG A 238 -7.08 16.39 -6.71
N HIS A 239 -8.04 16.82 -7.52
CA HIS A 239 -8.28 18.26 -7.76
C HIS A 239 -8.70 19.00 -6.46
N GLU A 240 -9.49 18.35 -5.60
CA GLU A 240 -9.89 18.93 -4.31
C GLU A 240 -8.68 19.14 -3.38
N ILE A 241 -7.79 18.13 -3.30
CA ILE A 241 -6.57 18.22 -2.50
C ILE A 241 -5.60 19.27 -3.07
N GLU A 242 -5.37 19.29 -4.38
CA GLU A 242 -4.50 20.30 -5.03
C GLU A 242 -5.04 21.73 -4.86
N ALA A 243 -6.35 21.88 -4.77
CA ALA A 243 -7.01 23.18 -4.52
C ALA A 243 -7.08 23.54 -3.02
N GLY A 244 -6.60 22.68 -2.10
CA GLY A 244 -6.63 22.91 -0.66
C GLY A 244 -8.03 22.83 -0.02
N ARG A 245 -9.02 22.23 -0.69
CA ARG A 245 -10.40 22.13 -0.19
C ARG A 245 -10.58 20.91 0.72
N VAL A 246 -9.95 20.95 1.89
CA VAL A 246 -9.92 19.82 2.86
C VAL A 246 -11.32 19.47 3.40
N GLU A 247 -12.26 20.40 3.41
CA GLU A 247 -13.64 20.20 3.83
C GLU A 247 -14.42 19.25 2.91
N ARG A 248 -13.97 19.09 1.66
CA ARG A 248 -14.55 18.16 0.68
C ARG A 248 -14.19 16.70 0.95
N LEU A 249 -13.10 16.44 1.66
CA LEU A 249 -12.57 15.08 1.85
C LEU A 249 -13.55 14.17 2.61
N GLY A 250 -14.18 14.67 3.66
CA GLY A 250 -15.11 13.86 4.46
C GLY A 250 -16.29 13.35 3.64
N PRO A 251 -17.05 14.20 2.97
CA PRO A 251 -18.12 13.78 2.05
C PRO A 251 -17.62 12.78 1.01
N MET A 252 -16.50 13.04 0.37
CA MET A 252 -15.93 12.15 -0.66
C MET A 252 -15.47 10.80 -0.10
N LEU A 253 -14.84 10.76 1.07
CA LEU A 253 -14.46 9.49 1.73
C LEU A 253 -15.71 8.65 2.07
N ARG A 254 -16.80 9.29 2.49
CA ARG A 254 -18.06 8.59 2.73
C ARG A 254 -18.64 8.01 1.43
N GLU A 255 -18.69 8.80 0.38
CA GLU A 255 -19.17 8.36 -0.93
C GLU A 255 -18.29 7.22 -1.49
N ALA A 256 -16.96 7.33 -1.33
CA ALA A 256 -16.03 6.26 -1.68
C ALA A 256 -16.30 4.97 -0.90
N PHE A 257 -16.71 5.06 0.36
CA PHE A 257 -17.08 3.89 1.14
C PHE A 257 -18.38 3.25 0.64
N GLU A 258 -19.40 4.05 0.29
CA GLU A 258 -20.64 3.54 -0.31
C GLU A 258 -20.37 2.85 -1.66
N SER A 259 -19.59 3.49 -2.54
CA SER A 259 -19.19 2.90 -3.82
C SER A 259 -18.38 1.61 -3.65
N LYS A 260 -17.55 1.55 -2.59
CA LYS A 260 -16.82 0.34 -2.24
C LYS A 260 -17.74 -0.80 -1.79
N LYS A 261 -18.83 -0.50 -1.08
CA LYS A 261 -19.85 -1.49 -0.73
C LYS A 261 -20.66 -1.96 -1.96
N LEU A 262 -20.91 -1.07 -2.93
CA LEU A 262 -21.49 -1.48 -4.21
C LEU A 262 -20.56 -2.45 -4.96
N MET A 263 -19.26 -2.14 -4.97
CA MET A 263 -18.25 -3.00 -5.59
C MET A 263 -18.21 -4.40 -4.95
N ASN A 264 -18.24 -4.46 -3.61
CA ASN A 264 -18.29 -5.72 -2.85
C ASN A 264 -18.99 -5.52 -1.49
N PRO A 265 -20.24 -5.94 -1.33
CA PRO A 265 -21.01 -5.78 -0.08
C PRO A 265 -20.33 -6.42 1.14
N GLN A 266 -19.56 -7.49 0.97
CA GLN A 266 -18.88 -8.21 2.05
C GLN A 266 -17.82 -7.36 2.78
N ILE A 267 -17.41 -6.22 2.22
CA ILE A 267 -16.41 -5.32 2.82
C ILE A 267 -16.84 -4.80 4.20
N ALA A 268 -18.14 -4.56 4.39
CA ALA A 268 -18.71 -4.04 5.63
C ALA A 268 -19.60 -5.08 6.35
N GLU A 269 -19.99 -6.15 5.68
CA GLU A 269 -20.93 -7.14 6.20
C GLU A 269 -20.37 -7.86 7.45
N GLY A 270 -21.18 -7.90 8.51
CA GLY A 270 -20.81 -8.56 9.77
C GLY A 270 -19.66 -7.88 10.54
N THR A 271 -19.28 -6.66 10.16
CA THR A 271 -18.17 -5.92 10.77
C THR A 271 -18.65 -4.79 11.65
N THR A 272 -17.77 -4.34 12.58
CA THR A 272 -17.99 -3.13 13.39
C THR A 272 -17.74 -1.83 12.64
N ILE A 273 -17.31 -1.90 11.36
CA ILE A 273 -16.87 -0.75 10.55
C ILE A 273 -17.98 0.30 10.42
N GLU A 274 -19.18 -0.10 10.00
CA GLU A 274 -20.31 0.83 9.83
C GLU A 274 -20.75 1.47 11.15
N HIS A 275 -20.71 0.69 12.24
CA HIS A 275 -21.00 1.21 13.57
C HIS A 275 -19.98 2.28 13.98
N LEU A 276 -18.67 2.00 13.86
CA LEU A 276 -17.61 2.95 14.17
C LEU A 276 -17.71 4.22 13.32
N LEU A 277 -17.97 4.08 12.01
CA LEU A 277 -18.17 5.24 11.11
C LEU A 277 -19.42 6.05 11.47
N SER A 278 -20.50 5.39 11.91
CA SER A 278 -21.72 6.05 12.37
C SER A 278 -21.46 6.86 13.64
N VAL A 279 -20.80 6.27 14.64
CA VAL A 279 -20.41 6.95 15.89
C VAL A 279 -19.46 8.11 15.61
N ALA A 280 -18.45 7.89 14.76
CA ALA A 280 -17.52 8.97 14.37
C ALA A 280 -18.25 10.19 13.79
N ARG A 281 -19.24 9.96 12.91
CA ARG A 281 -20.07 11.04 12.33
C ARG A 281 -20.93 11.73 13.37
N ALA A 282 -21.57 10.99 14.27
CA ALA A 282 -22.36 11.56 15.35
C ALA A 282 -21.53 12.50 16.25
N GLU A 283 -20.26 12.19 16.45
CA GLU A 283 -19.30 12.97 17.25
C GLU A 283 -18.61 14.10 16.47
N GLY A 284 -18.84 14.20 15.17
CA GLY A 284 -18.41 15.33 14.36
C GLY A 284 -17.36 15.05 13.29
N ALA A 285 -17.07 13.79 12.97
CA ALA A 285 -16.32 13.47 11.76
C ALA A 285 -17.18 13.79 10.54
N SER A 286 -16.62 14.46 9.53
CA SER A 286 -17.31 14.79 8.29
C SER A 286 -17.49 13.59 7.36
N GLY A 287 -16.68 12.53 7.54
CA GLY A 287 -16.77 11.27 6.82
C GLY A 287 -15.59 10.37 7.12
N GLY A 288 -15.55 9.23 6.43
CA GLY A 288 -14.47 8.27 6.58
C GLY A 288 -14.74 6.98 5.82
N LYS A 289 -13.70 6.14 5.72
CA LYS A 289 -13.75 4.85 5.04
C LYS A 289 -12.75 3.85 5.64
N ILE A 290 -12.94 2.59 5.34
CA ILE A 290 -11.94 1.55 5.64
C ILE A 290 -10.76 1.63 4.66
N CYS A 291 -9.53 1.49 5.17
CA CYS A 291 -8.33 1.35 4.36
C CYS A 291 -8.19 -0.08 3.80
N GLY A 292 -7.45 -0.21 2.69
CA GLY A 292 -7.19 -1.51 2.06
C GLY A 292 -8.46 -2.20 1.53
N ALA A 293 -8.48 -3.52 1.50
CA ALA A 293 -9.57 -4.32 0.93
C ALA A 293 -10.86 -4.33 1.77
N GLY A 294 -10.81 -4.00 3.04
CA GLY A 294 -11.97 -4.04 3.96
C GLY A 294 -11.89 -5.16 4.99
N GLY A 295 -12.99 -5.42 5.70
CA GLY A 295 -13.09 -6.51 6.68
C GLY A 295 -12.40 -6.25 8.04
N GLY A 296 -11.65 -5.15 8.21
CA GLY A 296 -10.89 -4.81 9.41
C GLY A 296 -9.67 -3.94 9.09
N GLY A 297 -8.85 -3.66 10.10
CA GLY A 297 -7.67 -2.80 9.97
C GLY A 297 -7.95 -1.34 10.31
N TYR A 298 -7.43 -0.40 9.54
CA TYR A 298 -7.57 1.04 9.83
C TYR A 298 -8.72 1.70 9.07
N LEU A 299 -9.41 2.59 9.78
CA LEU A 299 -10.30 3.58 9.20
C LEU A 299 -9.52 4.89 8.98
N LEU A 300 -9.70 5.50 7.82
CA LEU A 300 -9.34 6.89 7.58
C LEU A 300 -10.57 7.75 7.83
N LEU A 301 -10.51 8.66 8.80
CA LEU A 301 -11.56 9.59 9.15
C LEU A 301 -11.15 11.02 8.78
N ALA A 302 -12.04 11.78 8.18
CA ALA A 302 -11.90 13.22 8.03
C ALA A 302 -12.68 13.92 9.15
N CYS A 303 -11.99 14.76 9.93
CA CYS A 303 -12.53 15.40 11.11
C CYS A 303 -11.82 16.72 11.38
N ALA A 304 -12.57 17.81 11.52
CA ALA A 304 -12.00 19.09 11.89
C ALA A 304 -11.24 18.98 13.25
N PRO A 305 -10.08 19.65 13.40
CA PRO A 305 -9.23 19.51 14.59
C PRO A 305 -9.97 19.69 15.92
N GLN A 306 -10.93 20.62 15.96
CA GLN A 306 -11.71 20.94 17.17
C GLN A 306 -12.63 19.79 17.62
N ARG A 307 -12.99 18.88 16.71
CA ARG A 307 -13.89 17.74 16.97
C ARG A 307 -13.14 16.43 17.21
N GLN A 308 -11.85 16.35 16.86
CA GLN A 308 -11.08 15.10 16.92
C GLN A 308 -11.05 14.48 18.32
N ARG A 309 -10.99 15.30 19.36
CA ARG A 309 -11.02 14.79 20.76
C ARG A 309 -12.33 14.08 21.09
N CYS A 310 -13.47 14.59 20.65
CA CYS A 310 -14.78 13.95 20.85
C CYS A 310 -14.87 12.63 20.09
N VAL A 311 -14.49 12.65 18.80
CA VAL A 311 -14.47 11.46 17.94
C VAL A 311 -13.55 10.39 18.52
N ARG A 312 -12.33 10.75 18.89
CA ARG A 312 -11.34 9.84 19.50
C ARG A 312 -11.92 9.18 20.76
N GLY A 313 -12.38 9.97 21.73
CA GLY A 313 -12.89 9.44 22.99
C GLY A 313 -14.12 8.55 22.82
N ALA A 314 -14.98 8.81 21.85
CA ALA A 314 -16.14 7.95 21.54
C ALA A 314 -15.70 6.59 20.95
N LEU A 315 -14.77 6.59 19.99
CA LEU A 315 -14.32 5.36 19.34
C LEU A 315 -13.42 4.52 20.25
N GLU A 316 -12.59 5.14 21.09
CA GLU A 316 -11.78 4.44 22.11
C GLU A 316 -12.64 3.67 23.11
N ARG A 317 -13.81 4.20 23.50
CA ARG A 317 -14.79 3.48 24.33
C ARG A 317 -15.37 2.24 23.66
N LEU A 318 -15.30 2.17 22.33
CA LEU A 318 -15.69 1.01 21.54
C LEU A 318 -14.51 0.05 21.25
N GLY A 319 -13.33 0.30 21.83
CA GLY A 319 -12.14 -0.53 21.67
C GLY A 319 -11.25 -0.16 20.49
N ALA A 320 -11.56 0.89 19.76
CA ALA A 320 -10.71 1.37 18.68
C ALA A 320 -9.46 2.07 19.22
N GLN A 321 -8.38 2.07 18.44
CA GLN A 321 -7.10 2.69 18.78
C GLN A 321 -6.71 3.69 17.70
N PHE A 322 -6.06 4.79 18.07
CA PHE A 322 -5.61 5.79 17.10
C PHE A 322 -4.10 5.73 16.91
N ALA A 323 -3.68 5.73 15.66
CA ALA A 323 -2.28 5.88 15.28
C ALA A 323 -2.01 7.33 14.87
N GLU A 324 -0.95 7.90 15.42
CA GLU A 324 -0.39 9.16 14.90
C GLU A 324 0.42 8.82 13.66
N PHE A 325 0.41 9.73 12.69
CA PHE A 325 1.19 9.58 11.46
C PHE A 325 1.60 10.94 10.88
N ALA A 326 2.63 10.93 10.08
CA ALA A 326 2.96 12.05 9.21
C ALA A 326 3.03 11.55 7.75
N PHE A 327 2.81 12.44 6.80
CA PHE A 327 3.02 12.08 5.40
C PHE A 327 4.52 12.03 5.09
N ARG A 328 4.93 11.02 4.34
CA ARG A 328 6.30 10.80 3.90
C ARG A 328 6.41 10.97 2.39
N THR A 329 7.37 11.75 1.93
CA THR A 329 7.57 12.02 0.49
C THR A 329 8.51 11.04 -0.18
N GLN A 330 9.35 10.33 0.59
CA GLN A 330 10.33 9.39 0.07
C GLN A 330 9.73 7.98 0.01
N GLY A 331 9.90 7.31 -1.13
CA GLY A 331 9.61 5.90 -1.32
C GLY A 331 10.66 5.01 -0.66
N VAL A 332 10.85 3.82 -1.23
CA VAL A 332 11.85 2.86 -0.76
C VAL A 332 13.27 3.44 -0.82
N GLU A 333 14.04 3.19 0.22
CA GLU A 333 15.48 3.46 0.25
C GLU A 333 16.23 2.34 0.99
N ALA A 334 17.49 2.12 0.63
CA ALA A 334 18.39 1.24 1.36
C ALA A 334 19.72 1.95 1.67
N ARG A 335 20.39 1.51 2.75
CA ARG A 335 21.64 2.09 3.24
C ARG A 335 22.63 1.02 3.66
N SER A 336 23.90 1.27 3.42
CA SER A 336 25.00 0.42 3.87
C SER A 336 26.21 1.28 4.18
N GLY A 337 26.51 1.52 5.46
CA GLY A 337 27.42 2.57 5.91
C GLY A 337 26.97 3.93 5.38
N ASP A 338 27.87 4.66 4.72
CA ASP A 338 27.57 5.97 4.12
C ASP A 338 26.90 5.88 2.74
N ARG A 339 26.81 4.67 2.15
CA ARG A 339 26.15 4.48 0.85
C ARG A 339 24.65 4.49 1.03
N VAL A 340 23.97 5.23 0.14
CA VAL A 340 22.49 5.25 0.05
C VAL A 340 22.11 4.78 -1.34
N TRP A 341 21.24 3.75 -1.39
CA TRP A 341 20.59 3.32 -2.60
C TRP A 341 19.16 3.86 -2.60
N ARG A 342 18.77 4.42 -3.70
CA ARG A 342 17.39 4.79 -4.04
C ARG A 342 17.13 4.41 -5.48
N PRO A 343 15.89 4.08 -5.83
CA PRO A 343 15.56 3.89 -7.23
C PRO A 343 15.97 5.11 -8.05
N ALA A 344 16.50 4.88 -9.24
CA ALA A 344 16.77 5.94 -10.21
C ALA A 344 15.45 6.66 -10.56
N GLY A 345 15.55 7.94 -10.95
CA GLY A 345 14.38 8.67 -11.43
C GLY A 345 13.82 8.03 -12.69
N ASP A 346 12.52 7.79 -12.72
CA ASP A 346 11.83 7.39 -13.95
C ASP A 346 11.94 8.54 -14.95
N ARG A 347 12.10 8.22 -16.23
CA ARG A 347 11.92 9.21 -17.28
C ARG A 347 10.47 9.68 -17.18
N VAL A 348 10.26 10.97 -16.92
CA VAL A 348 8.92 11.56 -16.84
C VAL A 348 8.17 11.17 -18.10
N TRP A 349 7.18 10.29 -17.93
CA TRP A 349 6.24 9.99 -18.99
C TRP A 349 5.46 11.29 -19.29
N ARG A 350 5.70 11.86 -20.46
CA ARG A 350 4.81 12.88 -21.02
C ARG A 350 3.88 12.13 -21.95
N PRO A 351 2.54 12.33 -21.90
CA PRO A 351 1.68 11.82 -22.92
C PRO A 351 2.17 12.40 -24.25
N ALA A 352 2.92 11.60 -24.98
CA ALA A 352 3.24 11.90 -26.35
C ALA A 352 2.01 11.47 -27.14
N GLY A 353 1.38 12.42 -27.81
CA GLY A 353 0.73 12.05 -29.06
C GLY A 353 1.73 11.15 -29.81
N ASP A 354 1.29 9.94 -30.13
CA ASP A 354 1.93 9.01 -31.05
C ASP A 354 3.35 8.48 -30.73
N ARG A 355 3.57 7.76 -29.60
CA ARG A 355 4.63 6.74 -29.58
C ARG A 355 4.31 5.56 -28.65
N VAL A 356 4.14 4.42 -29.27
CA VAL A 356 4.03 3.09 -28.67
C VAL A 356 5.32 2.79 -27.86
N TRP A 357 5.18 2.55 -26.55
CA TRP A 357 6.24 1.98 -25.74
C TRP A 357 6.43 0.49 -26.12
N ARG A 358 7.67 0.06 -26.33
CA ARG A 358 8.05 -1.36 -26.42
C ARG A 358 9.13 -1.60 -25.36
N PRO A 359 8.99 -2.65 -24.51
CA PRO A 359 10.08 -3.06 -23.66
C PRO A 359 11.24 -3.56 -24.52
N ALA A 360 12.46 -3.26 -24.06
CA ALA A 360 13.70 -3.73 -24.69
C ALA A 360 13.94 -5.20 -24.37
#